data_be063f00a1ef3ed696c79562682437e8
#
_entry.id   be063f00a1ef3ed696c79562682437e8
#
_cell.length_a   1.000
_cell.length_b   1.000
_cell.length_c   1.000
_cell.angle_alpha   90.00
_cell.angle_beta   90.00
_cell.angle_gamma   90.00
#
_symmetry.space_group_name_H-M   'P 1'
#
loop_
_entity.id
_entity.type
_entity.pdbx_description
1 polymer ?
#
loop_
_entity_poly.entity_id
_entity_poly.type
_entity_poly.pdbx_seq_one_letter_code
_entity_poly.pdbx_strand_id
1 'polypeptide(L)'
;DPGYIISEYINGYEQEIENIRVILMTNRETTPDIPASVKIDKVMVKFDVWDLERVCQSLYQKKAHEDLVVRFQNKYNCPLKMIKVKQENEIYDCYIGVIPGKCLAEIYRDEGQRLIEKNVRSFLQATGKINQGIKNTLQNEPEMFMTYNNGISTTAKSIIVDEDKSDDTFVVIKEVTDWQIVNGGQ
;
A
#
# COMPACT_ATOMS: atom_id res chain seq x y z
N ASP A 1 -9.85 30.82 22.59
CA ASP A 1 -8.71 30.11 22.00
C ASP A 1 -9.10 28.66 21.77
N PRO A 2 -9.05 28.11 20.54
CA PRO A 2 -9.37 26.73 20.25
C PRO A 2 -8.56 25.73 21.11
N GLY A 3 -7.32 26.04 21.43
CA GLY A 3 -6.45 25.20 22.25
C GLY A 3 -6.95 25.05 23.68
N TYR A 4 -7.59 26.09 24.23
CA TYR A 4 -8.17 26.06 25.57
C TYR A 4 -9.38 25.12 25.65
N ILE A 5 -10.27 25.15 24.65
CA ILE A 5 -11.46 24.29 24.59
C ILE A 5 -11.05 22.81 24.52
N ILE A 6 -10.02 22.51 23.71
CA ILE A 6 -9.50 21.14 23.57
C ILE A 6 -8.89 20.66 24.88
N SER A 7 -8.10 21.51 25.56
CA SER A 7 -7.48 21.12 26.85
C SER A 7 -8.52 20.86 27.95
N GLU A 8 -9.56 21.69 28.01
CA GLU A 8 -10.65 21.53 28.99
C GLU A 8 -11.44 20.24 28.73
N TYR A 9 -11.68 19.90 27.47
CA TYR A 9 -12.35 18.66 27.08
C TYR A 9 -11.50 17.42 27.41
N ILE A 10 -10.20 17.49 27.16
CA ILE A 10 -9.27 16.39 27.49
C ILE A 10 -9.16 16.20 28.99
N ASN A 11 -9.02 17.27 29.78
CA ASN A 11 -8.91 17.20 31.23
C ASN A 11 -10.15 16.59 31.91
N GLY A 12 -11.32 16.68 31.29
CA GLY A 12 -12.54 16.03 31.76
C GLY A 12 -12.52 14.48 31.67
N TYR A 13 -11.63 13.90 30.88
CA TYR A 13 -11.54 12.47 30.60
C TYR A 13 -10.16 11.85 30.89
N GLU A 14 -9.29 12.53 31.62
CA GLU A 14 -7.88 12.16 31.82
C GLU A 14 -7.62 10.70 32.25
N GLN A 15 -8.58 10.05 32.90
CA GLN A 15 -8.39 8.68 33.38
C GLN A 15 -8.75 7.58 32.36
N GLU A 16 -9.41 7.93 31.26
CA GLU A 16 -9.96 6.97 30.32
C GLU A 16 -9.35 7.07 28.89
N ILE A 17 -8.55 8.13 28.63
CA ILE A 17 -7.99 8.35 27.29
C ILE A 17 -6.68 7.58 27.11
N GLU A 18 -6.71 6.53 26.32
CA GLU A 18 -5.52 5.78 25.92
C GLU A 18 -4.96 6.21 24.54
N ASN A 19 -5.84 6.69 23.67
CA ASN A 19 -5.48 7.06 22.31
C ASN A 19 -6.12 8.36 21.88
N ILE A 20 -5.34 9.26 21.30
CA ILE A 20 -5.80 10.50 20.65
C ILE A 20 -5.44 10.41 19.17
N ARG A 21 -6.39 10.74 18.29
CA ARG A 21 -6.16 10.89 16.86
C ARG A 21 -6.33 12.36 16.48
N VAL A 22 -5.24 12.99 16.07
CA VAL A 22 -5.23 14.36 15.55
C VAL A 22 -5.35 14.31 14.04
N ILE A 23 -6.43 14.87 13.48
CA ILE A 23 -6.64 14.96 12.05
C ILE A 23 -6.37 16.40 11.63
N LEU A 24 -5.34 16.59 10.82
CA LEU A 24 -4.99 17.88 10.24
C LEU A 24 -5.43 17.92 8.77
N MET A 25 -6.32 18.81 8.42
CA MET A 25 -6.73 19.03 7.02
C MET A 25 -6.11 20.33 6.51
N THR A 26 -5.45 20.27 5.36
CA THR A 26 -4.83 21.44 4.72
C THR A 26 -5.06 21.42 3.21
N ASN A 27 -5.15 22.61 2.62
CA ASN A 27 -5.22 22.79 1.17
C ASN A 27 -3.85 22.98 0.51
N ARG A 28 -2.77 22.65 1.21
CA ARG A 28 -1.39 22.68 0.70
C ARG A 28 -0.82 21.28 0.68
N GLU A 29 0.17 21.09 -0.15
CA GLU A 29 1.03 19.89 -0.06
C GLU A 29 1.85 19.97 1.22
N THR A 30 1.98 18.84 1.92
CA THR A 30 2.76 18.77 3.15
C THR A 30 4.07 18.02 2.91
N THR A 31 5.15 18.54 3.48
CA THR A 31 6.40 17.79 3.60
C THR A 31 6.29 16.81 4.77
N PRO A 32 6.77 15.57 4.64
CA PRO A 32 6.49 14.47 5.57
C PRO A 32 7.32 14.48 6.88
N ASP A 33 7.55 15.63 7.50
CA ASP A 33 8.30 15.74 8.77
C ASP A 33 7.45 15.54 10.04
N ILE A 34 6.15 15.25 9.87
CA ILE A 34 5.26 15.00 11.01
C ILE A 34 5.37 13.53 11.41
N PRO A 35 5.74 13.19 12.65
CA PRO A 35 5.78 11.81 13.09
C PRO A 35 4.38 11.19 13.04
N ALA A 36 4.28 9.95 12.56
CA ALA A 36 2.99 9.25 12.43
C ALA A 36 2.30 9.05 13.79
N SER A 37 3.07 8.97 14.87
CA SER A 37 2.59 8.89 16.24
C SER A 37 3.64 9.35 17.24
N VAL A 38 3.19 9.89 18.35
CA VAL A 38 4.02 10.24 19.51
C VAL A 38 3.36 9.69 20.77
N LYS A 39 4.13 9.11 21.67
CA LYS A 39 3.65 8.69 22.97
C LYS A 39 3.91 9.81 23.97
N ILE A 40 2.86 10.33 24.58
CA ILE A 40 2.91 11.34 25.65
C ILE A 40 2.37 10.68 26.90
N ASP A 41 3.25 10.43 27.87
CA ASP A 41 2.97 9.65 29.08
C ASP A 41 2.35 8.28 28.77
N LYS A 42 1.07 8.08 29.12
CA LYS A 42 0.33 6.84 28.86
C LYS A 42 -0.49 6.91 27.57
N VAL A 43 -0.63 8.09 26.96
CA VAL A 43 -1.50 8.34 25.83
C VAL A 43 -0.73 8.21 24.51
N MET A 44 -1.26 7.46 23.56
CA MET A 44 -0.74 7.40 22.20
C MET A 44 -1.43 8.45 21.33
N VAL A 45 -0.68 9.43 20.87
CA VAL A 45 -1.17 10.47 19.94
C VAL A 45 -0.78 10.07 18.52
N LYS A 46 -1.77 9.87 17.65
CA LYS A 46 -1.60 9.58 16.22
C LYS A 46 -1.95 10.82 15.40
N PHE A 47 -1.11 11.13 14.43
CA PHE A 47 -1.34 12.24 13.50
C PHE A 47 -1.77 11.71 12.14
N ASP A 48 -2.86 12.26 11.61
CA ASP A 48 -3.43 11.92 10.31
C ASP A 48 -3.55 13.19 9.49
N VAL A 49 -2.61 13.39 8.56
CA VAL A 49 -2.56 14.60 7.72
C VAL A 49 -3.32 14.35 6.43
N TRP A 50 -4.34 15.18 6.18
CA TRP A 50 -5.10 15.25 4.95
C TRP A 50 -4.70 16.49 4.19
N ASP A 51 -3.68 16.38 3.35
CA ASP A 51 -3.26 17.42 2.46
C ASP A 51 -4.09 17.49 1.18
N LEU A 52 -3.80 18.45 0.32
CA LEU A 52 -4.55 18.65 -0.92
C LEU A 52 -4.49 17.41 -1.81
N GLU A 53 -3.33 16.77 -1.91
CA GLU A 53 -3.15 15.58 -2.73
C GLU A 53 -4.03 14.43 -2.22
N ARG A 54 -3.99 14.13 -0.94
CA ARG A 54 -4.79 13.08 -0.31
C ARG A 54 -6.29 13.35 -0.38
N VAL A 55 -6.71 14.60 -0.18
CA VAL A 55 -8.12 15.00 -0.34
C VAL A 55 -8.56 14.82 -1.78
N CYS A 56 -7.78 15.28 -2.75
CA CYS A 56 -8.08 15.10 -4.17
C CYS A 56 -8.15 13.62 -4.53
N GLN A 57 -7.16 12.82 -4.12
CA GLN A 57 -7.18 11.37 -4.32
C GLN A 57 -8.46 10.73 -3.76
N SER A 58 -8.85 11.08 -2.53
CA SER A 58 -10.08 10.58 -1.90
C SER A 58 -11.35 11.01 -2.65
N LEU A 59 -11.40 12.22 -3.17
CA LEU A 59 -12.55 12.72 -3.95
C LEU A 59 -12.63 12.08 -5.34
N TYR A 60 -11.49 11.89 -5.99
CA TYR A 60 -11.41 11.22 -7.29
C TYR A 60 -11.64 9.70 -7.19
N GLN A 61 -11.40 9.12 -6.02
CA GLN A 61 -11.70 7.72 -5.70
C GLN A 61 -13.19 7.42 -5.48
N LYS A 62 -14.13 8.28 -5.90
CA LYS A 62 -15.58 7.98 -5.91
C LYS A 62 -15.95 6.70 -6.71
N LYS A 63 -14.99 6.01 -7.29
CA LYS A 63 -15.08 4.62 -7.76
C LYS A 63 -14.94 3.57 -6.64
N ALA A 64 -15.16 3.93 -5.39
CA ALA A 64 -14.93 3.09 -4.20
C ALA A 64 -15.85 1.84 -4.09
N HIS A 65 -16.68 1.55 -5.09
CA HIS A 65 -17.51 0.34 -5.15
C HIS A 65 -17.21 -0.58 -6.34
N GLU A 66 -16.29 -0.20 -7.24
CA GLU A 66 -15.87 -1.09 -8.31
C GLU A 66 -14.61 -1.85 -7.89
N ASP A 67 -14.63 -3.16 -8.04
CA ASP A 67 -13.45 -4.00 -7.81
C ASP A 67 -12.26 -3.45 -8.62
N LEU A 68 -11.09 -3.36 -8.00
CA LEU A 68 -9.86 -2.97 -8.69
C LEU A 68 -9.45 -4.06 -9.68
N VAL A 69 -9.51 -3.78 -10.96
CA VAL A 69 -9.15 -4.73 -12.02
C VAL A 69 -7.84 -4.32 -12.68
N VAL A 70 -6.78 -5.13 -12.46
CA VAL A 70 -5.47 -4.91 -13.07
C VAL A 70 -5.29 -5.83 -14.27
N ARG A 71 -5.16 -5.23 -15.47
CA ARG A 71 -4.95 -5.93 -16.74
C ARG A 71 -3.48 -5.81 -17.14
N PHE A 72 -2.66 -6.76 -16.72
CA PHE A 72 -1.21 -6.71 -16.88
C PHE A 72 -0.76 -6.61 -18.33
N GLN A 73 -1.30 -7.42 -19.21
CA GLN A 73 -0.88 -7.43 -20.61
C GLN A 73 -1.48 -6.25 -21.38
N ASN A 74 -2.79 -6.05 -21.30
CA ASN A 74 -3.49 -5.11 -22.17
C ASN A 74 -3.22 -3.65 -21.81
N LYS A 75 -3.12 -3.33 -20.50
CA LYS A 75 -2.94 -1.95 -20.04
C LYS A 75 -1.46 -1.60 -19.82
N TYR A 76 -0.68 -2.54 -19.29
CA TYR A 76 0.71 -2.27 -18.88
C TYR A 76 1.77 -2.95 -19.75
N ASN A 77 1.35 -3.69 -20.80
CA ASN A 77 2.25 -4.48 -21.64
C ASN A 77 3.27 -5.31 -20.85
N CYS A 78 2.80 -5.89 -19.75
CA CYS A 78 3.59 -6.63 -18.77
C CYS A 78 3.01 -8.04 -18.58
N PRO A 79 3.31 -9.01 -19.46
CA PRO A 79 2.86 -10.38 -19.26
C PRO A 79 3.48 -10.95 -17.98
N LEU A 80 2.65 -11.22 -17.00
CA LEU A 80 3.08 -11.70 -15.68
C LEU A 80 3.11 -13.22 -15.67
N LYS A 81 4.32 -13.80 -15.79
CA LYS A 81 4.54 -15.24 -15.69
C LYS A 81 4.71 -15.66 -14.24
N MET A 82 3.92 -16.63 -13.79
CA MET A 82 3.92 -17.12 -12.43
C MET A 82 3.88 -18.64 -12.36
N ILE A 83 4.40 -19.18 -11.28
CA ILE A 83 4.28 -20.61 -10.94
C ILE A 83 3.05 -20.75 -10.04
N LYS A 84 2.13 -21.65 -10.41
CA LYS A 84 1.03 -22.03 -9.53
C LYS A 84 1.53 -23.03 -8.49
N VAL A 85 1.42 -22.65 -7.22
CA VAL A 85 1.82 -23.53 -6.10
C VAL A 85 0.66 -24.47 -5.76
N LYS A 86 0.90 -25.79 -5.80
CA LYS A 86 -0.09 -26.76 -5.36
C LYS A 86 -0.31 -26.65 -3.85
N GLN A 87 -1.56 -26.49 -3.47
CA GLN A 87 -1.99 -26.47 -2.08
C GLN A 87 -2.68 -27.80 -1.73
N GLU A 88 -2.46 -28.30 -0.53
CA GLU A 88 -3.13 -29.53 -0.07
C GLU A 88 -4.62 -29.33 0.21
N ASN A 89 -5.03 -28.10 0.54
CA ASN A 89 -6.36 -27.81 1.07
C ASN A 89 -7.24 -27.00 0.10
N GLU A 90 -6.96 -26.81 -1.11
CA GLU A 90 -7.79 -26.15 -2.15
C GLU A 90 -8.65 -24.93 -1.67
N ILE A 91 -8.27 -24.30 -0.54
CA ILE A 91 -9.02 -23.17 0.04
C ILE A 91 -8.77 -21.89 -0.77
N TYR A 92 -7.57 -21.78 -1.34
CA TYR A 92 -7.16 -20.66 -2.20
C TYR A 92 -6.07 -21.11 -3.17
N ASP A 93 -5.98 -20.44 -4.29
CA ASP A 93 -4.86 -20.60 -5.22
C ASP A 93 -3.69 -19.70 -4.80
N CYS A 94 -2.47 -20.23 -4.90
CA CYS A 94 -1.24 -19.51 -4.62
C CYS A 94 -0.35 -19.44 -5.85
N TYR A 95 0.20 -18.25 -6.12
CA TYR A 95 1.07 -18.01 -7.27
C TYR A 95 2.33 -17.28 -6.82
N ILE A 96 3.48 -17.68 -7.38
CA ILE A 96 4.78 -17.04 -7.13
C ILE A 96 5.36 -16.59 -8.47
N GLY A 97 5.86 -15.39 -8.53
CA GLY A 97 6.47 -14.86 -9.76
C GLY A 97 7.25 -13.58 -9.54
N VAL A 98 7.77 -13.06 -10.63
CA VAL A 98 8.54 -11.82 -10.66
C VAL A 98 7.76 -10.78 -11.44
N ILE A 99 7.52 -9.63 -10.82
CA ILE A 99 6.95 -8.45 -11.48
C ILE A 99 8.07 -7.42 -11.72
N PRO A 100 8.24 -6.89 -12.95
CA PRO A 100 9.16 -5.79 -13.19
C PRO A 100 8.78 -4.56 -12.36
N GLY A 101 9.75 -3.95 -11.67
CA GLY A 101 9.52 -2.77 -10.84
C GLY A 101 8.86 -1.62 -11.59
N LYS A 102 9.21 -1.43 -12.88
CA LYS A 102 8.56 -0.43 -13.75
C LYS A 102 7.06 -0.70 -13.90
N CYS A 103 6.67 -1.95 -14.12
CA CYS A 103 5.26 -2.34 -14.24
C CYS A 103 4.50 -2.05 -12.92
N LEU A 104 5.08 -2.44 -11.78
CA LEU A 104 4.50 -2.17 -10.47
C LEU A 104 4.34 -0.66 -10.21
N ALA A 105 5.34 0.14 -10.57
CA ALA A 105 5.29 1.59 -10.43
C ALA A 105 4.22 2.24 -11.32
N GLU A 106 4.03 1.76 -12.54
CA GLU A 106 2.98 2.24 -13.45
C GLU A 106 1.58 1.90 -12.90
N ILE A 107 1.38 0.68 -12.41
CA ILE A 107 0.13 0.27 -11.77
C ILE A 107 -0.14 1.13 -10.53
N TYR A 108 0.88 1.36 -9.69
CA TYR A 108 0.74 2.20 -8.49
C TYR A 108 0.42 3.65 -8.83
N ARG A 109 1.00 4.21 -9.89
CA ARG A 109 0.69 5.56 -10.37
C ARG A 109 -0.79 5.69 -10.77
N ASP A 110 -1.34 4.66 -11.42
CA ASP A 110 -2.71 4.68 -11.92
C ASP A 110 -3.76 4.39 -10.83
N GLU A 111 -3.46 3.46 -9.93
CA GLU A 111 -4.42 2.95 -8.94
C GLU A 111 -4.13 3.44 -7.51
N GLY A 112 -2.91 3.88 -7.25
CA GLY A 112 -2.50 4.54 -6.01
C GLY A 112 -2.84 3.77 -4.74
N GLN A 113 -3.49 4.46 -3.82
CA GLN A 113 -3.85 3.92 -2.50
C GLN A 113 -4.76 2.69 -2.55
N ARG A 114 -5.52 2.50 -3.63
CA ARG A 114 -6.39 1.33 -3.80
C ARG A 114 -5.63 0.01 -3.75
N LEU A 115 -4.36 -0.01 -4.24
CA LEU A 115 -3.51 -1.19 -4.21
C LEU A 115 -3.03 -1.59 -2.81
N ILE A 116 -2.98 -0.65 -1.88
CA ILE A 116 -2.44 -0.84 -0.53
C ILE A 116 -3.48 -0.61 0.58
N GLU A 117 -4.75 -0.52 0.21
CA GLU A 117 -5.84 -0.22 1.15
C GLU A 117 -5.93 -1.25 2.29
N LYS A 118 -5.71 -2.52 1.99
CA LYS A 118 -5.68 -3.62 2.97
C LYS A 118 -4.33 -3.79 3.67
N ASN A 119 -3.33 -2.95 3.35
CA ASN A 119 -2.01 -3.02 3.97
C ASN A 119 -2.04 -2.35 5.34
N VAL A 120 -1.95 -3.15 6.40
CA VAL A 120 -1.94 -2.66 7.79
C VAL A 120 -0.76 -1.74 8.13
N ARG A 121 0.29 -1.72 7.29
CA ARG A 121 1.49 -0.89 7.43
C ARG A 121 1.58 0.27 6.43
N SER A 122 0.53 0.52 5.66
CA SER A 122 0.52 1.54 4.60
C SER A 122 0.78 2.98 5.08
N PHE A 123 0.69 3.22 6.39
CA PHE A 123 0.96 4.52 7.02
C PHE A 123 2.38 4.70 7.58
N LEU A 124 3.26 3.71 7.41
CA LEU A 124 4.66 3.90 7.77
C LEU A 124 5.32 4.72 6.66
N GLN A 125 5.50 6.02 6.95
CA GLN A 125 6.04 7.01 6.01
C GLN A 125 7.40 6.60 5.44
N ALA A 126 7.69 7.08 4.23
CA ALA A 126 8.94 6.86 3.49
C ALA A 126 10.22 7.35 4.18
N THR A 127 10.12 7.95 5.36
CA THR A 127 11.22 8.50 6.18
C THR A 127 11.95 7.46 7.03
N GLY A 128 11.45 6.24 7.12
CA GLY A 128 12.13 5.16 7.86
C GLY A 128 13.47 4.77 7.22
N LYS A 129 14.45 4.35 8.04
CA LYS A 129 15.77 3.87 7.57
C LYS A 129 15.65 2.78 6.50
N ILE A 130 14.61 1.95 6.56
CA ILE A 130 14.33 0.88 5.59
C ILE A 130 14.03 1.49 4.21
N ASN A 131 13.15 2.49 4.15
CA ASN A 131 12.78 3.13 2.89
C ASN A 131 13.92 3.94 2.29
N GLN A 132 14.76 4.55 3.13
CA GLN A 132 16.01 5.17 2.66
C GLN A 132 16.97 4.13 2.08
N GLY A 133 17.08 2.94 2.68
CA GLY A 133 17.84 1.82 2.16
C GLY A 133 17.32 1.36 0.79
N ILE A 134 16.02 1.16 0.65
CA ILE A 134 15.37 0.81 -0.63
C ILE A 134 15.65 1.87 -1.71
N LYS A 135 15.46 3.14 -1.38
CA LYS A 135 15.74 4.25 -2.29
C LYS A 135 17.20 4.28 -2.73
N ASN A 136 18.12 4.09 -1.79
CA ASN A 136 19.56 4.05 -2.08
C ASN A 136 19.91 2.90 -3.03
N THR A 137 19.36 1.70 -2.80
CA THR A 137 19.56 0.55 -3.68
C THR A 137 19.03 0.84 -5.09
N LEU A 138 17.83 1.39 -5.22
CA LEU A 138 17.25 1.73 -6.53
C LEU A 138 18.05 2.78 -7.30
N GLN A 139 18.70 3.70 -6.59
CA GLN A 139 19.50 4.79 -7.21
C GLN A 139 20.91 4.37 -7.57
N ASN A 140 21.56 3.56 -6.75
CA ASN A 140 23.00 3.31 -6.85
C ASN A 140 23.34 1.86 -7.26
N GLU A 141 22.51 0.88 -6.92
CA GLU A 141 22.73 -0.55 -7.13
C GLU A 141 21.43 -1.28 -7.53
N PRO A 142 20.73 -0.85 -8.60
CA PRO A 142 19.41 -1.37 -8.95
C PRO A 142 19.41 -2.87 -9.24
N GLU A 143 20.49 -3.45 -9.71
CA GLU A 143 20.68 -4.89 -9.93
C GLU A 143 20.62 -5.70 -8.63
N MET A 144 20.95 -5.09 -7.49
CA MET A 144 20.91 -5.72 -6.17
C MET A 144 19.51 -5.66 -5.52
N PHE A 145 18.56 -5.01 -6.15
CA PHE A 145 17.23 -4.79 -5.57
C PHE A 145 16.53 -6.09 -5.14
N MET A 146 16.55 -7.11 -6.00
CA MET A 146 15.96 -8.41 -5.68
C MET A 146 16.70 -9.16 -4.56
N THR A 147 18.01 -8.93 -4.42
CA THR A 147 18.82 -9.59 -3.39
C THR A 147 18.58 -8.99 -2.01
N TYR A 148 18.40 -7.67 -1.96
CA TYR A 148 18.27 -6.95 -0.69
C TYR A 148 16.81 -6.82 -0.20
N ASN A 149 15.83 -7.11 -1.05
CA ASN A 149 14.42 -6.91 -0.71
C ASN A 149 13.63 -8.24 -0.77
N ASN A 150 12.72 -8.39 0.18
CA ASN A 150 11.90 -9.61 0.32
C ASN A 150 10.72 -9.70 -0.66
N GLY A 151 10.57 -8.70 -1.55
CA GLY A 151 9.44 -8.62 -2.47
C GLY A 151 8.13 -8.18 -1.81
N ILE A 152 7.02 -8.44 -2.50
CA ILE A 152 5.68 -8.08 -2.05
C ILE A 152 4.82 -9.34 -1.85
N SER A 153 3.92 -9.28 -0.86
CA SER A 153 2.84 -10.26 -0.72
C SER A 153 1.52 -9.59 -1.09
N THR A 154 0.75 -10.27 -1.91
CA THR A 154 -0.51 -9.74 -2.43
C THR A 154 -1.66 -10.71 -2.25
N THR A 155 -2.87 -10.19 -2.22
CA THR A 155 -4.11 -10.96 -2.28
C THR A 155 -4.97 -10.48 -3.45
N ALA A 156 -5.82 -11.34 -3.96
CA ALA A 156 -6.77 -11.02 -5.00
C ALA A 156 -8.08 -11.79 -4.78
N LYS A 157 -9.17 -11.23 -5.29
CA LYS A 157 -10.48 -11.90 -5.28
C LYS A 157 -10.57 -12.98 -6.36
N SER A 158 -10.02 -12.69 -7.54
CA SER A 158 -9.94 -13.63 -8.65
C SER A 158 -8.78 -13.32 -9.59
N ILE A 159 -8.34 -14.35 -10.33
CA ILE A 159 -7.27 -14.27 -11.32
C ILE A 159 -7.77 -14.89 -12.62
N ILE A 160 -7.53 -14.24 -13.75
CA ILE A 160 -7.76 -14.78 -15.07
C ILE A 160 -6.40 -15.10 -15.70
N VAL A 161 -6.23 -16.36 -16.07
CA VAL A 161 -5.03 -16.90 -16.72
C VAL A 161 -5.19 -16.85 -18.24
N ASP A 162 -4.12 -16.58 -18.98
CA ASP A 162 -4.05 -16.71 -20.42
C ASP A 162 -3.66 -18.18 -20.75
N GLU A 163 -4.64 -19.00 -21.03
CA GLU A 163 -4.44 -20.44 -21.27
C GLU A 163 -3.57 -20.71 -22.50
N ASP A 164 -3.67 -19.89 -23.54
CA ASP A 164 -2.90 -20.03 -24.78
C ASP A 164 -1.38 -19.80 -24.57
N LYS A 165 -1.01 -19.08 -23.48
CA LYS A 165 0.38 -18.74 -23.15
C LYS A 165 0.89 -19.44 -21.90
N SER A 166 0.07 -20.27 -21.28
CA SER A 166 0.38 -21.03 -20.07
C SER A 166 0.78 -22.46 -20.45
N ASP A 167 1.61 -23.08 -19.63
CA ASP A 167 2.03 -24.46 -19.75
C ASP A 167 2.01 -25.14 -18.36
N ASP A 168 2.49 -26.40 -18.30
CA ASP A 168 2.54 -27.16 -17.03
C ASP A 168 3.46 -26.53 -15.98
N THR A 169 4.37 -25.66 -16.38
CA THR A 169 5.38 -25.05 -15.50
C THR A 169 4.97 -23.63 -15.08
N PHE A 170 4.43 -22.86 -16.02
CA PHE A 170 4.09 -21.45 -15.79
C PHE A 170 2.67 -21.14 -16.24
N VAL A 171 2.03 -20.28 -15.49
CA VAL A 171 0.79 -19.61 -15.89
C VAL A 171 1.08 -18.15 -16.23
N VAL A 172 0.44 -17.64 -17.27
CA VAL A 172 0.51 -16.22 -17.62
C VAL A 172 -0.75 -15.54 -17.10
N ILE A 173 -0.58 -14.62 -16.18
CA ILE A 173 -1.70 -13.86 -15.59
C ILE A 173 -2.13 -12.77 -16.58
N LYS A 174 -3.39 -12.78 -16.95
CA LYS A 174 -4.03 -11.81 -17.85
C LYS A 174 -4.64 -10.65 -17.09
N GLU A 175 -5.40 -10.99 -16.04
CA GLU A 175 -6.15 -10.04 -15.25
C GLU A 175 -6.24 -10.50 -13.79
N VAL A 176 -6.22 -9.54 -12.88
CA VAL A 176 -6.41 -9.75 -11.43
C VAL A 176 -7.47 -8.79 -10.92
N THR A 177 -8.48 -9.31 -10.21
CA THR A 177 -9.55 -8.52 -9.62
C THR A 177 -9.33 -8.34 -8.12
N ASP A 178 -9.54 -7.14 -7.61
CA ASP A 178 -9.32 -6.71 -6.22
C ASP A 178 -7.90 -7.06 -5.73
N TRP A 179 -6.91 -6.68 -6.54
CA TRP A 179 -5.51 -6.91 -6.23
C TRP A 179 -5.03 -5.97 -5.14
N GLN A 180 -4.57 -6.54 -4.02
CA GLN A 180 -4.13 -5.79 -2.84
C GLN A 180 -2.73 -6.19 -2.42
N ILE A 181 -1.85 -5.23 -2.25
CA ILE A 181 -0.51 -5.44 -1.68
C ILE A 181 -0.62 -5.36 -0.16
N VAL A 182 -0.55 -6.51 0.50
CA VAL A 182 -0.74 -6.61 1.96
C VAL A 182 0.57 -6.53 2.74
N ASN A 183 1.71 -6.77 2.07
CA ASN A 183 3.04 -6.63 2.66
C ASN A 183 4.07 -6.21 1.60
N GLY A 184 5.12 -5.50 2.02
CA GLY A 184 6.21 -5.05 1.15
C GLY A 184 5.87 -3.87 0.23
N GLY A 185 4.70 -3.23 0.36
CA GLY A 185 4.27 -2.08 -0.42
C GLY A 185 4.82 -0.73 0.07
N GLN A 186 6.02 -0.71 0.60
CA GLN A 186 6.70 0.46 1.17
C GLN A 186 7.36 1.33 0.11
#